data_da8f213eb7df74f22b51d57e4c516d36
#
_entry.id   da8f213eb7df74f22b51d57e4c516d36
#
_cell.length_a   1.000
_cell.length_b   1.000
_cell.length_c   1.000
_cell.angle_alpha   90.00
_cell.angle_beta   90.00
_cell.angle_gamma   90.00
#
_symmetry.space_group_name_H-M   'P 1'
#
loop_
_entity.id
_entity.type
_entity.pdbx_description
1 polymer ?
#
loop_
_entity_poly.entity_id
_entity_poly.type
_entity_poly.pdbx_seq_one_letter_code
_entity_poly.pdbx_strand_id
1 'polypeptide(L)'
;MSFPLHALLTGTSEAKIEISLTGDGRKLENTCTITESRRQFSKNGKKCQAADISGTLMSVLFNPDDLSMIKGGASYRREEFDDFGRQANKSYFKVFSAYTKTVEQRNKLLKSEWPDENLLDAWDLSLARGGATLLHARIHLFERLAKKTCEIYQELSGGEHLEMNYISSIGK
;
A
#
# COMPACT_ATOMS: atom_id res chain seq x y z
N MET A 1 5.51 4.71 -0.55
CA MET A 1 6.92 4.42 -0.25
C MET A 1 7.81 4.98 -1.35
N SER A 2 8.53 6.05 -1.09
CA SER A 2 9.69 6.38 -1.90
C SER A 2 10.80 5.45 -1.43
N PHE A 3 11.17 4.46 -2.22
CA PHE A 3 12.42 3.77 -1.98
C PHE A 3 13.53 4.81 -2.11
N PRO A 4 14.40 4.94 -1.12
CA PRO A 4 15.50 5.87 -1.20
C PRO A 4 16.39 5.51 -2.40
N LEU A 5 16.96 6.50 -3.02
CA LEU A 5 18.03 6.39 -4.05
C LEU A 5 19.22 5.51 -3.61
N HIS A 6 19.27 5.12 -2.35
CA HIS A 6 20.23 4.18 -1.74
C HIS A 6 20.13 2.73 -2.27
N ALA A 7 19.14 2.40 -3.12
CA ALA A 7 19.09 1.11 -3.80
C ALA A 7 20.14 0.99 -4.94
N LEU A 8 20.73 2.12 -5.35
CA LEU A 8 21.79 2.11 -6.36
C LEU A 8 23.15 2.05 -5.66
N LEU A 9 23.98 1.10 -6.08
CA LEU A 9 25.36 1.04 -5.63
C LEU A 9 26.10 2.30 -6.11
N THR A 10 26.97 2.86 -5.29
CA THR A 10 27.74 4.04 -5.65
C THR A 10 28.54 3.78 -6.95
N GLY A 11 28.32 4.63 -7.96
CA GLY A 11 28.96 4.49 -9.29
C GLY A 11 28.17 3.67 -10.30
N THR A 12 26.94 3.21 -9.96
CA THR A 12 26.05 2.57 -10.93
C THR A 12 24.86 3.46 -11.26
N SER A 13 24.39 3.42 -12.51
CA SER A 13 23.21 4.16 -12.98
C SER A 13 21.91 3.35 -12.92
N GLU A 14 22.01 2.06 -12.63
CA GLU A 14 20.88 1.14 -12.68
C GLU A 14 21.01 0.02 -11.64
N ALA A 15 19.88 -0.36 -11.04
CA ALA A 15 19.72 -1.58 -10.26
C ALA A 15 18.59 -2.43 -10.83
N LYS A 16 18.73 -3.75 -10.78
CA LYS A 16 17.74 -4.70 -11.29
C LYS A 16 17.38 -5.71 -10.21
N ILE A 17 16.08 -5.90 -10.01
CA ILE A 17 15.53 -6.93 -9.13
C ILE A 17 14.76 -7.91 -10.01
N GLU A 18 15.09 -9.19 -9.92
CA GLU A 18 14.43 -10.26 -10.65
C GLU A 18 13.88 -11.28 -9.68
N ILE A 19 12.61 -11.65 -9.88
CA ILE A 19 11.93 -12.67 -9.09
C ILE A 19 11.36 -13.71 -10.04
N SER A 20 11.74 -14.96 -9.86
CA SER A 20 11.17 -16.10 -10.57
C SER A 20 10.30 -16.92 -9.60
N LEU A 21 9.04 -17.08 -9.95
CA LEU A 21 8.06 -17.85 -9.18
C LEU A 21 7.64 -19.07 -9.99
N THR A 22 7.61 -20.22 -9.36
CA THR A 22 7.12 -21.46 -9.98
C THR A 22 6.02 -22.05 -9.11
N GLY A 23 4.87 -22.34 -9.69
CA GLY A 23 3.73 -22.95 -9.00
C GLY A 23 2.66 -23.33 -9.99
N ASP A 24 1.86 -24.34 -9.68
CA ASP A 24 0.75 -24.85 -10.48
C ASP A 24 1.12 -25.09 -11.97
N GLY A 25 2.34 -25.60 -12.21
CA GLY A 25 2.85 -25.87 -13.57
C GLY A 25 3.16 -24.61 -14.38
N ARG A 26 3.18 -23.43 -13.77
CA ARG A 26 3.49 -22.15 -14.41
C ARG A 26 4.76 -21.54 -13.84
N LYS A 27 5.53 -20.90 -14.72
CA LYS A 27 6.66 -20.06 -14.34
C LYS A 27 6.29 -18.60 -14.60
N LEU A 28 6.57 -17.75 -13.63
CA LEU A 28 6.34 -16.32 -13.71
C LEU A 28 7.62 -15.59 -13.37
N GLU A 29 8.03 -14.69 -14.26
CA GLU A 29 9.21 -13.85 -14.08
C GLU A 29 8.78 -12.40 -13.96
N ASN A 30 9.10 -11.77 -12.83
CA ASN A 30 8.91 -10.35 -12.62
C ASN A 30 10.26 -9.66 -12.51
N THR A 31 10.40 -8.52 -13.18
CA THR A 31 11.60 -7.70 -13.11
C THR A 31 11.22 -6.27 -12.73
N CYS A 32 12.00 -5.68 -11.84
CA CYS A 32 11.97 -4.25 -11.55
C CYS A 32 13.35 -3.66 -11.85
N THR A 33 13.41 -2.75 -12.82
CA THR A 33 14.59 -1.96 -13.12
C THR A 33 14.44 -0.58 -12.48
N ILE A 34 15.43 -0.19 -11.69
CA ILE A 34 15.46 1.07 -10.94
C ILE A 34 16.59 1.92 -11.52
N THR A 35 16.26 3.12 -11.97
CA THR A 35 17.23 4.15 -12.37
C THR A 35 17.05 5.37 -11.48
N GLU A 36 17.93 6.36 -11.60
CA GLU A 36 17.82 7.62 -10.84
C GLU A 36 16.46 8.32 -11.00
N SER A 37 15.84 8.19 -12.18
CA SER A 37 14.62 8.94 -12.54
C SER A 37 13.35 8.12 -12.49
N ARG A 38 13.41 6.79 -12.59
CA ARG A 38 12.20 5.96 -12.75
C ARG A 38 12.40 4.51 -12.34
N ARG A 39 11.26 3.83 -12.13
CA ARG A 39 11.15 2.38 -12.02
C ARG A 39 10.41 1.85 -13.24
N GLN A 40 10.90 0.77 -13.79
CA GLN A 40 10.25 0.04 -14.87
C GLN A 40 9.97 -1.38 -14.41
N PHE A 41 8.78 -1.84 -14.70
CA PHE A 41 8.36 -3.19 -14.36
C PHE A 41 8.13 -4.00 -15.60
N SER A 42 8.47 -5.29 -15.53
CA SER A 42 8.10 -6.25 -16.55
C SER A 42 7.63 -7.56 -15.93
N LYS A 43 6.75 -8.24 -16.64
CA LYS A 43 6.17 -9.54 -16.28
C LYS A 43 6.32 -10.47 -17.48
N ASN A 44 7.05 -11.57 -17.30
CA ASN A 44 7.41 -12.50 -18.38
C ASN A 44 8.02 -11.78 -19.61
N GLY A 45 8.95 -10.86 -19.36
CA GLY A 45 9.62 -10.07 -20.40
C GLY A 45 8.81 -8.94 -21.02
N LYS A 46 7.52 -8.81 -20.72
CA LYS A 46 6.67 -7.72 -21.21
C LYS A 46 6.58 -6.59 -20.23
N LYS A 47 6.76 -5.34 -20.69
CA LYS A 47 6.56 -4.14 -19.86
C LYS A 47 5.16 -4.11 -19.29
N CYS A 48 5.04 -3.75 -18.01
CA CYS A 48 3.78 -3.65 -17.30
C CYS A 48 3.81 -2.53 -16.26
N GLN A 49 2.68 -2.26 -15.63
CA GLN A 49 2.59 -1.32 -14.52
C GLN A 49 2.85 -2.03 -13.18
N ALA A 50 3.21 -1.27 -12.13
CA ALA A 50 3.37 -1.81 -10.79
C ALA A 50 2.12 -2.57 -10.29
N ALA A 51 0.93 -2.08 -10.66
CA ALA A 51 -0.35 -2.72 -10.34
C ALA A 51 -0.51 -4.13 -10.94
N ASP A 52 0.19 -4.45 -12.04
CA ASP A 52 0.11 -5.77 -12.69
C ASP A 52 1.01 -6.79 -12.00
N ILE A 53 2.01 -6.33 -11.24
CA ILE A 53 2.87 -7.16 -10.40
C ILE A 53 2.26 -7.38 -9.02
N SER A 54 1.55 -6.36 -8.50
CA SER A 54 0.85 -6.46 -7.22
C SER A 54 -0.09 -7.67 -7.19
N GLY A 55 -0.07 -8.43 -6.10
CA GLY A 55 -0.85 -9.65 -5.93
C GLY A 55 -0.34 -10.88 -6.73
N THR A 56 0.82 -10.77 -7.38
CA THR A 56 1.46 -11.93 -8.02
C THR A 56 2.08 -12.88 -7.00
N LEU A 57 2.68 -12.32 -5.96
CA LEU A 57 3.15 -13.01 -4.77
C LEU A 57 2.58 -12.28 -3.56
N MET A 58 1.87 -13.00 -2.73
CA MET A 58 1.47 -12.52 -1.41
C MET A 58 2.46 -13.07 -0.41
N SER A 59 3.13 -12.20 0.32
CA SER A 59 4.09 -12.58 1.35
C SER A 59 3.76 -11.86 2.65
N VAL A 60 3.94 -12.55 3.75
CA VAL A 60 3.89 -11.98 5.09
C VAL A 60 5.29 -12.12 5.68
N LEU A 61 5.89 -11.01 6.03
CA LEU A 61 7.14 -10.97 6.75
C LEU A 61 6.81 -10.57 8.19
N PHE A 62 7.35 -11.30 9.15
CA PHE A 62 7.26 -10.93 10.55
C PHE A 62 8.67 -10.62 11.07
N ASN A 63 8.82 -9.44 11.64
CA ASN A 63 10.07 -9.00 12.25
C ASN A 63 9.76 -8.29 13.59
N PRO A 64 10.76 -8.05 14.47
CA PRO A 64 10.54 -7.37 15.74
C PRO A 64 9.93 -5.97 15.64
N ASP A 65 10.13 -5.27 14.53
CA ASP A 65 9.58 -3.92 14.31
C ASP A 65 8.07 -3.95 14.10
N ASP A 66 7.48 -5.09 13.70
CA ASP A 66 6.04 -5.27 13.51
C ASP A 66 5.26 -5.15 14.83
N LEU A 67 5.94 -5.30 15.97
CA LEU A 67 5.36 -4.96 17.27
C LEU A 67 4.94 -3.49 17.36
N SER A 68 5.49 -2.64 16.52
CA SER A 68 5.06 -1.24 16.37
C SER A 68 3.63 -1.10 15.87
N MET A 69 3.07 -2.12 15.22
CA MET A 69 1.64 -2.16 14.87
C MET A 69 0.75 -2.07 16.12
N ILE A 70 1.17 -2.67 17.22
CA ILE A 70 0.44 -2.64 18.50
C ILE A 70 0.84 -1.41 19.32
N LYS A 71 2.15 -1.15 19.46
CA LYS A 71 2.70 -0.09 20.32
C LYS A 71 2.69 1.29 19.66
N GLY A 72 2.68 1.34 18.34
CA GLY A 72 2.76 2.57 17.55
C GLY A 72 1.43 3.30 17.40
N GLY A 73 1.50 4.46 16.74
CA GLY A 73 0.35 5.32 16.49
C GLY A 73 -0.58 4.79 15.37
N ALA A 74 -1.73 5.44 15.24
CA ALA A 74 -2.73 5.08 14.21
C ALA A 74 -2.22 5.20 12.76
N SER A 75 -1.21 6.06 12.50
CA SER A 75 -0.59 6.20 11.18
C SER A 75 0.13 4.92 10.76
N TYR A 76 0.89 4.32 11.69
CA TYR A 76 1.60 3.07 11.45
C TYR A 76 0.62 1.94 11.15
N ARG A 77 -0.41 1.78 11.99
CA ARG A 77 -1.47 0.78 11.76
C ARG A 77 -2.16 0.93 10.41
N ARG A 78 -2.43 2.17 9.98
CA ARG A 78 -3.01 2.42 8.65
C ARG A 78 -2.07 2.03 7.52
N GLU A 79 -0.77 2.31 7.66
CA GLU A 79 0.23 1.98 6.65
C GLU A 79 0.33 0.47 6.46
N GLU A 80 0.47 -0.30 7.53
CA GLU A 80 0.50 -1.76 7.48
C GLU A 80 -0.78 -2.35 6.87
N PHE A 81 -1.92 -1.80 7.24
CA PHE A 81 -3.22 -2.22 6.71
C PHE A 81 -3.34 -1.94 5.21
N ASP A 82 -2.88 -0.77 4.78
CA ASP A 82 -2.87 -0.39 3.37
C ASP A 82 -1.87 -1.25 2.57
N ASP A 83 -0.73 -1.60 3.15
CA ASP A 83 0.24 -2.48 2.52
C ASP A 83 -0.34 -3.87 2.29
N PHE A 84 -1.01 -4.43 3.29
CA PHE A 84 -1.74 -5.68 3.13
C PHE A 84 -2.84 -5.58 2.07
N GLY A 85 -3.66 -4.51 2.11
CA GLY A 85 -4.74 -4.29 1.16
C GLY A 85 -4.24 -4.19 -0.29
N ARG A 86 -3.12 -3.51 -0.50
CA ARG A 86 -2.46 -3.38 -1.82
C ARG A 86 -1.94 -4.71 -2.37
N GLN A 87 -1.43 -5.59 -1.50
CA GLN A 87 -1.00 -6.92 -1.90
C GLN A 87 -2.19 -7.82 -2.23
N ALA A 88 -3.22 -7.79 -1.41
CA ALA A 88 -4.35 -8.71 -1.49
C ALA A 88 -5.33 -8.37 -2.63
N ASN A 89 -5.42 -7.08 -3.04
CA ASN A 89 -6.46 -6.64 -3.97
C ASN A 89 -5.98 -5.54 -4.93
N LYS A 90 -6.00 -5.83 -6.24
CA LYS A 90 -5.64 -4.87 -7.30
C LYS A 90 -6.51 -3.61 -7.31
N SER A 91 -7.79 -3.73 -6.97
CA SER A 91 -8.69 -2.58 -6.91
C SER A 91 -8.31 -1.68 -5.73
N TYR A 92 -7.96 -2.26 -4.59
CA TYR A 92 -7.42 -1.52 -3.45
C TYR A 92 -6.14 -0.77 -3.83
N PHE A 93 -5.21 -1.44 -4.49
CA PHE A 93 -3.97 -0.83 -4.99
C PHE A 93 -4.25 0.40 -5.86
N LYS A 94 -5.20 0.30 -6.81
CA LYS A 94 -5.58 1.42 -7.68
C LYS A 94 -6.16 2.60 -6.91
N VAL A 95 -7.10 2.33 -6.01
CA VAL A 95 -7.75 3.36 -5.17
C VAL A 95 -6.72 4.05 -4.29
N PHE A 96 -5.88 3.28 -3.60
CA PHE A 96 -4.82 3.81 -2.75
C PHE A 96 -3.83 4.69 -3.55
N SER A 97 -3.35 4.21 -4.69
CA SER A 97 -2.40 4.94 -5.53
C SER A 97 -2.99 6.23 -6.08
N ALA A 98 -4.26 6.22 -6.50
CA ALA A 98 -4.96 7.41 -6.98
C ALA A 98 -5.12 8.44 -5.84
N TYR A 99 -5.55 8.00 -4.66
CA TYR A 99 -5.70 8.87 -3.49
C TYR A 99 -4.37 9.50 -3.07
N THR A 100 -3.32 8.71 -2.94
CA THR A 100 -1.98 9.21 -2.56
C THR A 100 -1.48 10.25 -3.55
N LYS A 101 -1.65 10.01 -4.86
CA LYS A 101 -1.28 10.97 -5.90
C LYS A 101 -2.09 12.27 -5.77
N THR A 102 -3.37 12.20 -5.45
CA THR A 102 -4.21 13.38 -5.22
C THR A 102 -3.70 14.19 -4.03
N VAL A 103 -3.38 13.52 -2.91
CA VAL A 103 -2.78 14.16 -1.72
C VAL A 103 -1.46 14.88 -2.08
N GLU A 104 -0.59 14.21 -2.83
CA GLU A 104 0.70 14.78 -3.25
C GLU A 104 0.52 16.04 -4.12
N GLN A 105 -0.38 16.00 -5.10
CA GLN A 105 -0.64 17.13 -5.99
C GLN A 105 -1.25 18.33 -5.22
N ARG A 106 -2.22 18.06 -4.35
CA ARG A 106 -2.80 19.08 -3.49
C ARG A 106 -1.74 19.72 -2.58
N ASN A 107 -0.94 18.90 -1.92
CA ASN A 107 0.12 19.39 -1.04
C ASN A 107 1.20 20.17 -1.79
N LYS A 108 1.48 19.84 -3.04
CA LYS A 108 2.37 20.58 -3.91
C LYS A 108 1.77 21.97 -4.24
N LEU A 109 0.49 22.03 -4.57
CA LEU A 109 -0.21 23.28 -4.85
C LEU A 109 -0.22 24.22 -3.64
N LEU A 110 -0.47 23.68 -2.44
CA LEU A 110 -0.46 24.45 -1.18
C LEU A 110 0.92 25.04 -0.82
N LYS A 111 2.00 24.49 -1.37
CA LYS A 111 3.36 25.01 -1.16
C LYS A 111 3.75 26.09 -2.17
N SER A 112 2.92 26.38 -3.18
CA SER A 112 3.16 27.48 -4.09
C SER A 112 2.91 28.82 -3.39
N GLU A 113 3.62 29.86 -3.80
CA GLU A 113 3.52 31.20 -3.22
C GLU A 113 2.12 31.83 -3.43
N TRP A 114 1.49 31.45 -4.54
CA TRP A 114 0.13 31.89 -4.92
C TRP A 114 -0.67 30.66 -5.39
N PRO A 115 -1.33 29.93 -4.49
CA PRO A 115 -2.14 28.77 -4.86
C PRO A 115 -3.36 29.22 -5.68
N ASP A 116 -3.64 28.52 -6.78
CA ASP A 116 -4.88 28.68 -7.54
C ASP A 116 -6.04 28.05 -6.75
N GLU A 117 -6.96 28.88 -6.26
CA GLU A 117 -8.10 28.46 -5.45
C GLU A 117 -9.05 27.52 -6.21
N ASN A 118 -9.32 27.78 -7.50
CA ASN A 118 -10.18 26.89 -8.29
C ASN A 118 -9.57 25.50 -8.47
N LEU A 119 -8.26 25.46 -8.68
CA LEU A 119 -7.53 24.19 -8.77
C LEU A 119 -7.48 23.49 -7.42
N LEU A 120 -7.38 24.24 -6.31
CA LEU A 120 -7.42 23.68 -4.96
C LEU A 120 -8.77 23.05 -4.66
N ASP A 121 -9.88 23.70 -5.00
CA ASP A 121 -11.24 23.17 -4.85
C ASP A 121 -11.44 21.87 -5.64
N ALA A 122 -10.91 21.84 -6.87
CA ALA A 122 -10.97 20.60 -7.69
C ALA A 122 -10.19 19.44 -7.06
N TRP A 123 -9.03 19.72 -6.47
CA TRP A 123 -8.26 18.73 -5.74
C TRP A 123 -8.95 18.31 -4.44
N ASP A 124 -9.60 19.23 -3.72
CA ASP A 124 -10.34 18.93 -2.50
C ASP A 124 -11.53 18.02 -2.76
N LEU A 125 -12.28 18.28 -3.84
CA LEU A 125 -13.36 17.39 -4.26
C LEU A 125 -12.84 15.99 -4.62
N SER A 126 -11.72 15.92 -5.34
CA SER A 126 -11.08 14.64 -5.71
C SER A 126 -10.57 13.90 -4.47
N LEU A 127 -10.00 14.64 -3.50
CA LEU A 127 -9.53 14.11 -2.24
C LEU A 127 -10.68 13.54 -1.39
N ALA A 128 -11.79 14.27 -1.30
CA ALA A 128 -12.96 13.82 -0.55
C ALA A 128 -13.56 12.53 -1.14
N ARG A 129 -13.73 12.47 -2.46
CA ARG A 129 -14.23 11.27 -3.15
C ARG A 129 -13.28 10.08 -3.04
N GLY A 130 -12.00 10.29 -3.31
CA GLY A 130 -10.97 9.26 -3.22
C GLY A 130 -10.79 8.77 -1.77
N GLY A 131 -10.82 9.68 -0.80
CA GLY A 131 -10.74 9.37 0.62
C GLY A 131 -11.93 8.54 1.12
N ALA A 132 -13.15 8.90 0.72
CA ALA A 132 -14.34 8.11 1.04
C ALA A 132 -14.26 6.69 0.46
N THR A 133 -13.81 6.57 -0.79
CA THR A 133 -13.63 5.26 -1.44
C THR A 133 -12.58 4.41 -0.73
N LEU A 134 -11.45 5.01 -0.36
CA LEU A 134 -10.38 4.33 0.37
C LEU A 134 -10.81 3.93 1.77
N LEU A 135 -11.52 4.82 2.49
CA LEU A 135 -12.07 4.53 3.82
C LEU A 135 -13.03 3.33 3.78
N HIS A 136 -13.94 3.31 2.82
CA HIS A 136 -14.86 2.19 2.63
C HIS A 136 -14.10 0.88 2.36
N ALA A 137 -13.09 0.92 1.50
CA ALA A 137 -12.25 -0.24 1.21
C ALA A 137 -11.48 -0.74 2.45
N ARG A 138 -10.98 0.18 3.30
CA ARG A 138 -10.32 -0.16 4.57
C ARG A 138 -11.28 -0.81 5.55
N ILE A 139 -12.47 -0.25 5.74
CA ILE A 139 -13.48 -0.80 6.66
C ILE A 139 -13.83 -2.23 6.24
N HIS A 140 -14.12 -2.44 4.96
CA HIS A 140 -14.48 -3.76 4.46
C HIS A 140 -13.33 -4.79 4.60
N LEU A 141 -12.10 -4.36 4.35
CA LEU A 141 -10.92 -5.19 4.59
C LEU A 141 -10.75 -5.52 6.07
N PHE A 142 -10.92 -4.52 6.94
CA PHE A 142 -10.82 -4.67 8.38
C PHE A 142 -11.83 -5.70 8.92
N GLU A 143 -13.10 -5.58 8.55
CA GLU A 143 -14.15 -6.51 9.00
C GLU A 143 -13.80 -7.97 8.69
N ARG A 144 -13.27 -8.22 7.48
CA ARG A 144 -12.85 -9.57 7.08
C ARG A 144 -11.64 -10.07 7.87
N LEU A 145 -10.64 -9.21 8.09
CA LEU A 145 -9.42 -9.57 8.81
C LEU A 145 -9.68 -9.70 10.30
N ALA A 146 -10.43 -8.78 10.91
CA ALA A 146 -10.72 -8.79 12.33
C ALA A 146 -11.36 -10.11 12.76
N LYS A 147 -12.37 -10.56 12.01
CA LYS A 147 -13.01 -11.85 12.29
C LYS A 147 -11.99 -13.00 12.33
N LYS A 148 -11.16 -13.10 11.27
CA LYS A 148 -10.18 -14.18 11.16
C LYS A 148 -9.08 -14.07 12.20
N THR A 149 -8.64 -12.85 12.51
CA THR A 149 -7.62 -12.61 13.54
C THR A 149 -8.13 -13.00 14.92
N CYS A 150 -9.36 -12.66 15.27
CA CYS A 150 -9.96 -13.04 16.55
C CYS A 150 -10.08 -14.57 16.69
N GLU A 151 -10.50 -15.27 15.63
CA GLU A 151 -10.57 -16.73 15.61
C GLU A 151 -9.19 -17.36 15.87
N ILE A 152 -8.17 -16.94 15.11
CA ILE A 152 -6.80 -17.46 15.24
C ILE A 152 -6.21 -17.11 16.62
N TYR A 153 -6.44 -15.89 17.11
CA TYR A 153 -5.96 -15.49 18.43
C TYR A 153 -6.55 -16.37 19.53
N GLN A 154 -7.84 -16.65 19.49
CA GLN A 154 -8.50 -17.51 20.46
C GLN A 154 -7.92 -18.94 20.47
N GLU A 155 -7.58 -19.48 19.28
CA GLU A 155 -6.92 -20.78 19.17
C GLU A 155 -5.50 -20.76 19.78
N LEU A 156 -4.71 -19.73 19.48
CA LEU A 156 -3.31 -19.62 19.92
C LEU A 156 -3.17 -19.29 21.41
N SER A 157 -4.07 -18.49 21.95
CA SER A 157 -4.04 -18.06 23.37
C SER A 157 -4.62 -19.07 24.36
N GLY A 158 -5.19 -20.16 23.87
CA GLY A 158 -5.86 -21.14 24.72
C GLY A 158 -7.25 -20.69 25.18
N GLY A 159 -7.91 -19.83 24.41
CA GLY A 159 -9.30 -19.42 24.63
C GLY A 159 -9.51 -17.97 25.07
N GLU A 160 -8.47 -17.14 25.10
CA GLU A 160 -8.64 -15.72 25.39
C GLU A 160 -9.44 -15.02 24.28
N HIS A 161 -10.27 -14.05 24.69
CA HIS A 161 -11.09 -13.28 23.76
C HIS A 161 -10.36 -12.00 23.31
N LEU A 162 -10.22 -11.83 22.00
CA LEU A 162 -9.72 -10.60 21.37
C LEU A 162 -10.89 -9.84 20.74
N GLU A 163 -11.00 -8.56 21.02
CA GLU A 163 -11.92 -7.65 20.33
C GLU A 163 -11.13 -6.65 19.49
N MET A 164 -11.55 -6.47 18.25
CA MET A 164 -10.94 -5.52 17.31
C MET A 164 -12.01 -4.57 16.78
N ASN A 165 -11.76 -3.26 16.89
CA ASN A 165 -12.69 -2.22 16.47
C ASN A 165 -11.99 -1.22 15.53
N TYR A 166 -12.65 -0.87 14.42
CA TYR A 166 -12.21 0.21 13.54
C TYR A 166 -12.82 1.53 14.00
N ILE A 167 -11.98 2.44 14.46
CA ILE A 167 -12.42 3.78 14.89
C ILE A 167 -12.04 4.77 13.80
N SER A 168 -13.07 5.32 13.12
CA SER A 168 -12.89 6.41 12.15
C SER A 168 -13.02 7.77 12.83
N SER A 169 -12.19 8.73 12.41
CA SER A 169 -12.36 10.14 12.79
C SER A 169 -13.43 10.87 11.95
N ILE A 170 -13.96 10.20 10.91
CA ILE A 170 -14.97 10.73 10.00
C ILE A 170 -16.25 9.91 10.21
N GLY A 171 -17.39 10.60 10.38
CA GLY A 171 -18.70 9.94 10.46
C GLY A 171 -19.08 9.46 11.88
N LYS A 172 -18.84 10.31 12.88
CA LYS A 172 -19.55 10.20 14.17
C LYS A 172 -20.88 10.90 14.08
#